data_9a221b9d6c3661c4c7ffb1445c7be47e
#
_entry.id   9a221b9d6c3661c4c7ffb1445c7be47e
#
_cell.length_a   1.000
_cell.length_b   1.000
_cell.length_c   1.000
_cell.angle_alpha   90.00
_cell.angle_beta   90.00
_cell.angle_gamma   90.00
#
_symmetry.space_group_name_H-M   'P 1'
#
loop_
_entity.id
_entity.type
_entity.pdbx_description
1 polymer ?
#
loop_
_entity_poly.entity_id
_entity_poly.type
_entity_poly.pdbx_seq_one_letter_code
_entity_poly.pdbx_strand_id
1 'polypeptide(L)'
;MIEKIMQDYKIAMKERQENKKIILNYLIAQIKNKKIEVQRELTDDEVLSLIRKEVKSLGEAILFLQKAGKLEDLRAEEEKKEVLESYLPQLLDKEKTRNLIQKVISDLGLLDIQKQRGQLMKELMGKYRGELDPSVINEVLLEMK
;
A
#
# COMPACT_ATOMS: atom_id res chain seq x y z
N MET A 1 -15.02 -1.06 1.90
CA MET A 1 -13.87 -1.79 1.30
C MET A 1 -14.06 -3.30 1.27
N ILE A 2 -14.43 -3.90 2.38
CA ILE A 2 -14.65 -5.36 2.47
C ILE A 2 -15.71 -5.83 1.49
N GLU A 3 -16.81 -5.11 1.38
CA GLU A 3 -17.91 -5.42 0.46
C GLU A 3 -17.44 -5.44 -0.99
N LYS A 4 -16.61 -4.48 -1.38
CA LYS A 4 -16.04 -4.40 -2.72
C LYS A 4 -15.13 -5.60 -3.01
N ILE A 5 -14.30 -5.98 -2.05
CA ILE A 5 -13.40 -7.14 -2.17
C ILE A 5 -14.23 -8.41 -2.37
N MET A 6 -15.28 -8.61 -1.58
CA MET A 6 -16.14 -9.77 -1.70
C MET A 6 -16.90 -9.81 -3.03
N GLN A 7 -17.34 -8.66 -3.50
CA GLN A 7 -18.01 -8.56 -4.81
C GLN A 7 -17.03 -8.86 -5.95
N ASP A 8 -15.82 -8.32 -5.88
CA ASP A 8 -14.79 -8.58 -6.88
C ASP A 8 -14.41 -10.06 -6.92
N TYR A 9 -14.39 -10.73 -5.76
CA TYR A 9 -14.19 -12.17 -5.67
C TYR A 9 -15.28 -12.95 -6.42
N LYS A 10 -16.54 -12.59 -6.21
CA LYS A 10 -17.66 -13.22 -6.91
C LYS A 10 -17.56 -13.05 -8.42
N ILE A 11 -17.18 -11.86 -8.87
CA ILE A 11 -16.97 -11.56 -10.28
C ILE A 11 -15.82 -12.39 -10.84
N ALA A 12 -14.72 -12.50 -10.10
CA ALA A 12 -13.57 -13.30 -10.51
C ALA A 12 -13.91 -14.77 -10.67
N MET A 13 -14.74 -15.33 -9.79
CA MET A 13 -15.25 -16.70 -9.92
C MET A 13 -16.11 -16.87 -11.16
N LYS A 14 -17.02 -15.91 -11.40
CA LYS A 14 -17.95 -15.96 -12.54
C LYS A 14 -17.22 -15.84 -13.87
N GLU A 15 -16.22 -14.98 -13.93
CA GLU A 15 -15.43 -14.72 -15.14
C GLU A 15 -14.22 -15.66 -15.29
N ARG A 16 -14.05 -16.60 -14.38
CA ARG A 16 -12.96 -17.59 -14.39
C ARG A 16 -11.56 -16.95 -14.37
N GLN A 17 -11.40 -15.87 -13.62
CA GLN A 17 -10.11 -15.21 -13.40
C GLN A 17 -9.38 -15.91 -12.24
N GLU A 18 -8.64 -16.98 -12.56
CA GLU A 18 -8.09 -17.88 -11.54
C GLU A 18 -7.15 -17.19 -10.52
N ASN A 19 -6.18 -16.44 -10.99
CA ASN A 19 -5.22 -15.79 -10.08
C ASN A 19 -5.90 -14.73 -9.21
N LYS A 20 -6.81 -13.97 -9.79
CA LYS A 20 -7.59 -12.98 -9.04
C LYS A 20 -8.48 -13.66 -8.00
N LYS A 21 -9.12 -14.75 -8.37
CA LYS A 21 -9.94 -15.56 -7.46
C LYS A 21 -9.11 -16.07 -6.28
N ILE A 22 -7.95 -16.64 -6.56
CA ILE A 22 -7.08 -17.22 -5.52
C ILE A 22 -6.64 -16.15 -4.53
N ILE A 23 -6.15 -15.01 -5.00
CA ILE A 23 -5.63 -13.98 -4.09
C ILE A 23 -6.75 -13.30 -3.30
N LEU A 24 -7.92 -13.08 -3.92
CA LEU A 24 -9.05 -12.48 -3.21
C LEU A 24 -9.61 -13.43 -2.16
N ASN A 25 -9.67 -14.73 -2.46
CA ASN A 25 -10.10 -15.75 -1.49
C ASN A 25 -9.15 -15.76 -0.28
N TYR A 26 -7.84 -15.70 -0.55
CA TYR A 26 -6.83 -15.64 0.52
C TYR A 26 -7.03 -14.39 1.38
N LEU A 27 -7.18 -13.24 0.75
CA LEU A 27 -7.39 -11.97 1.46
C LEU A 27 -8.67 -12.01 2.31
N ILE A 28 -9.76 -12.54 1.78
CA ILE A 28 -11.02 -12.67 2.51
C ILE A 28 -10.83 -13.55 3.74
N ALA A 29 -10.09 -14.65 3.60
CA ALA A 29 -9.78 -15.54 4.74
C ALA A 29 -8.96 -14.80 5.80
N GLN A 30 -7.99 -13.99 5.39
CA GLN A 30 -7.19 -13.18 6.33
C GLN A 30 -8.05 -12.14 7.05
N ILE A 31 -8.98 -11.51 6.35
CA ILE A 31 -9.92 -10.56 6.94
C ILE A 31 -10.79 -11.25 7.99
N LYS A 32 -11.34 -12.42 7.65
CA LYS A 32 -12.17 -13.20 8.59
C LYS A 32 -11.40 -13.62 9.83
N ASN A 33 -10.16 -14.09 9.65
CA ASN A 33 -9.31 -14.50 10.76
C ASN A 33 -9.00 -13.32 11.68
N LYS A 34 -8.67 -12.19 11.11
CA LYS A 34 -8.37 -10.98 11.88
C LYS A 34 -9.61 -10.48 12.64
N LYS A 35 -10.77 -10.52 12.00
CA LYS A 35 -12.04 -10.17 12.63
C LYS A 35 -12.33 -11.03 13.86
N ILE A 36 -12.08 -12.34 13.78
CA ILE A 36 -12.24 -13.26 14.92
C ILE A 36 -11.25 -12.91 16.02
N GLU A 37 -9.99 -12.63 15.67
CA GLU A 37 -8.93 -12.27 16.62
C GLU A 37 -9.27 -11.01 17.42
N VAL A 38 -9.74 -9.96 16.74
CA VAL A 38 -10.05 -8.68 17.40
C VAL A 38 -11.48 -8.59 17.90
N GLN A 39 -12.33 -9.56 17.57
CA GLN A 39 -13.74 -9.67 18.01
C GLN A 39 -14.60 -8.45 17.64
N ARG A 40 -14.34 -7.86 16.49
CA ARG A 40 -15.11 -6.74 15.93
C ARG A 40 -14.89 -6.66 14.44
N GLU A 41 -15.69 -5.82 13.76
CA GLU A 41 -15.47 -5.51 12.36
C GLU A 41 -14.13 -4.79 12.17
N LEU A 42 -13.45 -5.09 11.06
CA LEU A 42 -12.20 -4.41 10.73
C LEU A 42 -12.47 -3.03 10.14
N THR A 43 -11.62 -2.07 10.50
CA THR A 43 -11.60 -0.78 9.84
C THR A 43 -10.95 -0.90 8.46
N ASP A 44 -11.18 0.08 7.59
CA ASP A 44 -10.52 0.11 6.28
C ASP A 44 -9.00 0.15 6.41
N ASP A 45 -8.47 0.88 7.40
CA ASP A 45 -7.03 0.91 7.65
C ASP A 45 -6.47 -0.46 8.03
N GLU A 46 -7.21 -1.24 8.80
CA GLU A 46 -6.80 -2.61 9.15
C GLU A 46 -6.80 -3.52 7.93
N VAL A 47 -7.80 -3.37 7.05
CA VAL A 47 -7.86 -4.13 5.79
C VAL A 47 -6.67 -3.72 4.90
N LEU A 48 -6.38 -2.43 4.78
CA LEU A 48 -5.23 -1.94 4.00
C LEU A 48 -3.91 -2.47 4.55
N SER A 49 -3.77 -2.59 5.86
CA SER A 49 -2.56 -3.18 6.48
C SER A 49 -2.38 -4.63 6.09
N LEU A 50 -3.46 -5.43 6.06
CA LEU A 50 -3.41 -6.82 5.59
C LEU A 50 -3.00 -6.89 4.13
N ILE A 51 -3.53 -6.01 3.30
CA ILE A 51 -3.20 -5.94 1.87
C ILE A 51 -1.72 -5.59 1.69
N ARG A 52 -1.21 -4.58 2.40
CA ARG A 52 0.22 -4.18 2.32
C ARG A 52 1.15 -5.31 2.72
N LYS A 53 0.80 -6.04 3.75
CA LYS A 53 1.58 -7.19 4.23
C LYS A 53 1.66 -8.26 3.15
N GLU A 54 0.55 -8.57 2.50
CA GLU A 54 0.51 -9.58 1.45
C GLU A 54 1.23 -9.10 0.19
N VAL A 55 1.11 -7.84 -0.18
CA VAL A 55 1.85 -7.24 -1.31
C VAL A 55 3.36 -7.39 -1.08
N LYS A 56 3.81 -7.17 0.14
CA LYS A 56 5.22 -7.34 0.50
C LYS A 56 5.66 -8.80 0.34
N SER A 57 4.86 -9.74 0.83
CA SER A 57 5.14 -11.18 0.68
C SER A 57 5.20 -11.60 -0.78
N LEU A 58 4.26 -11.12 -1.59
CA LEU A 58 4.25 -11.40 -3.03
C LEU A 58 5.48 -10.81 -3.72
N GLY A 59 5.91 -9.62 -3.32
CA GLY A 59 7.13 -9.00 -3.83
C GLY A 59 8.38 -9.83 -3.55
N GLU A 60 8.48 -10.40 -2.36
CA GLU A 60 9.58 -11.29 -1.98
C GLU A 60 9.56 -12.58 -2.80
N ALA A 61 8.37 -13.18 -2.97
CA ALA A 61 8.19 -14.38 -3.80
C ALA A 61 8.57 -14.10 -5.26
N ILE A 62 8.20 -12.94 -5.79
CA ILE A 62 8.54 -12.52 -7.15
C ILE A 62 10.05 -12.45 -7.34
N LEU A 63 10.78 -11.85 -6.40
CA LEU A 63 12.24 -11.79 -6.46
C LEU A 63 12.86 -13.17 -6.47
N PHE A 64 12.35 -14.08 -5.65
CA PHE A 64 12.82 -15.47 -5.61
C PHE A 64 12.60 -16.18 -6.93
N LEU A 65 11.40 -16.02 -7.52
CA LEU A 65 11.03 -16.66 -8.79
C LEU A 65 11.83 -16.10 -9.97
N GLN A 66 12.16 -14.80 -9.95
CA GLN A 66 13.02 -14.18 -10.95
C GLN A 66 14.40 -14.83 -10.94
N LYS A 67 14.99 -15.03 -9.76
CA LYS A 67 16.29 -15.67 -9.61
C LYS A 67 16.27 -17.14 -10.03
N ALA A 68 15.16 -17.82 -9.80
CA ALA A 68 14.99 -19.22 -10.15
C ALA A 68 14.62 -19.43 -11.63
N GLY A 69 14.28 -18.36 -12.36
CA GLY A 69 13.90 -18.44 -13.78
C GLY A 69 12.55 -19.08 -14.04
N LYS A 70 11.66 -19.10 -13.06
CA LYS A 70 10.31 -19.70 -13.16
C LYS A 70 9.30 -18.70 -13.66
N LEU A 71 9.27 -18.48 -14.98
CA LEU A 71 8.49 -17.40 -15.60
C LEU A 71 6.97 -17.54 -15.45
N GLU A 72 6.43 -18.75 -15.51
CA GLU A 72 4.98 -18.96 -15.38
C GLU A 72 4.51 -18.64 -13.96
N ASP A 73 5.23 -19.13 -12.96
CA ASP A 73 4.93 -18.85 -11.55
C ASP A 73 5.11 -17.37 -11.26
N LEU A 74 6.12 -16.73 -11.86
CA LEU A 74 6.37 -15.31 -11.73
C LEU A 74 5.19 -14.47 -12.21
N ARG A 75 4.64 -14.78 -13.37
CA ARG A 75 3.48 -14.07 -13.93
C ARG A 75 2.26 -14.18 -13.03
N ALA A 76 2.02 -15.38 -12.48
CA ALA A 76 0.91 -15.59 -11.57
C ALA A 76 1.03 -14.74 -10.31
N GLU A 77 2.22 -14.68 -9.72
CA GLU A 77 2.46 -13.86 -8.53
C GLU A 77 2.40 -12.36 -8.83
N GLU A 78 2.90 -11.92 -9.97
CA GLU A 78 2.79 -10.52 -10.41
C GLU A 78 1.33 -10.10 -10.59
N GLU A 79 0.51 -10.95 -11.20
CA GLU A 79 -0.91 -10.68 -11.38
C GLU A 79 -1.65 -10.57 -10.05
N LYS A 80 -1.36 -11.47 -9.11
CA LYS A 80 -1.92 -11.41 -7.75
C LYS A 80 -1.53 -10.11 -7.05
N LYS A 81 -0.28 -9.71 -7.19
CA LYS A 81 0.22 -8.45 -6.60
C LYS A 81 -0.51 -7.24 -7.17
N GLU A 82 -0.70 -7.18 -8.49
CA GLU A 82 -1.45 -6.10 -9.13
C GLU A 82 -2.88 -6.00 -8.62
N VAL A 83 -3.55 -7.14 -8.45
CA VAL A 83 -4.91 -7.17 -7.91
C VAL A 83 -4.97 -6.52 -6.54
N LEU A 84 -4.06 -6.87 -5.65
CA LEU A 84 -4.01 -6.31 -4.30
C LEU A 84 -3.63 -4.82 -4.30
N GLU A 85 -2.65 -4.45 -5.11
CA GLU A 85 -2.24 -3.05 -5.22
C GLU A 85 -3.37 -2.14 -5.71
N SER A 86 -4.32 -2.68 -6.49
CA SER A 86 -5.46 -1.91 -6.96
C SER A 86 -6.36 -1.38 -5.84
N TYR A 87 -6.31 -1.99 -4.66
CA TYR A 87 -7.07 -1.54 -3.49
C TYR A 87 -6.31 -0.53 -2.63
N LEU A 88 -5.02 -0.39 -2.83
CA LEU A 88 -4.20 0.55 -2.06
C LEU A 88 -4.35 1.97 -2.63
N PRO A 89 -4.37 2.99 -1.76
CA PRO A 89 -4.32 4.37 -2.24
C PRO A 89 -3.05 4.58 -3.07
N GLN A 90 -3.15 5.33 -4.16
CA GLN A 90 -1.98 5.68 -4.94
C GLN A 90 -1.12 6.65 -4.14
N LEU A 91 0.17 6.30 -4.03
CA LEU A 91 1.13 7.19 -3.38
C LEU A 91 1.46 8.34 -4.33
N LEU A 92 1.71 9.51 -3.75
CA LEU A 92 2.08 10.69 -4.51
C LEU A 92 3.46 10.51 -5.16
N ASP A 93 3.61 10.96 -6.39
CA ASP A 93 4.89 10.97 -7.06
C ASP A 93 5.83 12.04 -6.45
N LYS A 94 7.06 12.13 -6.95
CA LYS A 94 8.06 13.04 -6.41
C LYS A 94 7.64 14.51 -6.51
N GLU A 95 7.07 14.92 -7.63
CA GLU A 95 6.62 16.30 -7.84
C GLU A 95 5.48 16.67 -6.91
N LYS A 96 4.46 15.82 -6.82
CA LYS A 96 3.32 16.06 -5.92
C LYS A 96 3.73 16.01 -4.47
N THR A 97 4.66 15.11 -4.12
CA THR A 97 5.22 15.04 -2.77
C THR A 97 5.94 16.33 -2.42
N ARG A 98 6.76 16.85 -3.34
CA ARG A 98 7.46 18.13 -3.14
C ARG A 98 6.47 19.28 -2.91
N ASN A 99 5.44 19.37 -3.73
CA ASN A 99 4.43 20.42 -3.62
C ASN A 99 3.71 20.36 -2.27
N LEU A 100 3.37 19.15 -1.82
CA LEU A 100 2.73 18.96 -0.52
C LEU A 100 3.65 19.34 0.64
N ILE A 101 4.91 18.94 0.58
CA ILE A 101 5.90 19.28 1.60
C ILE A 101 6.08 20.80 1.69
N GLN A 102 6.18 21.48 0.54
CA GLN A 102 6.29 22.93 0.49
C GLN A 102 5.08 23.61 1.12
N LYS A 103 3.90 23.10 0.84
CA LYS A 103 2.65 23.61 1.42
C LYS A 103 2.66 23.45 2.96
N VAL A 104 3.05 22.29 3.45
CA VAL A 104 3.09 22.02 4.90
C VAL A 104 4.13 22.94 5.56
N ILE A 105 5.29 23.11 4.97
CA ILE A 105 6.33 24.01 5.47
C ILE A 105 5.78 25.44 5.59
N SER A 106 5.08 25.89 4.56
CA SER A 106 4.46 27.23 4.55
C SER A 106 3.38 27.36 5.63
N ASP A 107 2.51 26.36 5.75
CA ASP A 107 1.40 26.37 6.71
C ASP A 107 1.91 26.35 8.15
N LEU A 108 3.00 25.63 8.44
CA LEU A 108 3.60 25.54 9.77
C LEU A 108 4.59 26.68 10.06
N GLY A 109 4.97 27.45 9.03
CA GLY A 109 5.94 28.53 9.19
C GLY A 109 7.34 28.05 9.53
N LEU A 110 7.74 26.88 9.01
CA LEU A 110 9.06 26.30 9.28
C LEU A 110 10.15 27.08 8.55
N LEU A 111 11.20 27.47 9.26
CA LEU A 111 12.32 28.25 8.71
C LEU A 111 13.55 27.40 8.42
N ASP A 112 13.77 26.36 9.23
CA ASP A 112 14.90 25.45 9.07
C ASP A 112 14.41 24.02 9.01
N ILE A 113 14.33 23.47 7.79
CA ILE A 113 13.79 22.14 7.54
C ILE A 113 14.61 21.06 8.24
N GLN A 114 15.92 21.20 8.31
CA GLN A 114 16.79 20.19 8.92
C GLN A 114 16.61 20.13 10.44
N LYS A 115 16.54 21.29 11.11
CA LYS A 115 16.30 21.34 12.54
C LYS A 115 14.88 20.98 12.92
N GLN A 116 13.93 21.28 12.03
CA GLN A 116 12.50 21.07 12.27
C GLN A 116 11.96 19.86 11.55
N ARG A 117 12.84 18.95 11.09
CA ARG A 117 12.45 17.75 10.35
C ARG A 117 11.47 16.88 11.12
N GLY A 118 11.67 16.71 12.42
CA GLY A 118 10.77 15.94 13.28
C GLY A 118 9.35 16.49 13.28
N GLN A 119 9.21 17.81 13.36
CA GLN A 119 7.91 18.48 13.32
C GLN A 119 7.25 18.34 11.96
N LEU A 120 8.02 18.48 10.88
CA LEU A 120 7.54 18.30 9.51
C LEU A 120 7.06 16.86 9.28
N MET A 121 7.86 15.86 9.67
CA MET A 121 7.51 14.46 9.52
C MET A 121 6.28 14.09 10.34
N LYS A 122 6.14 14.62 11.54
CA LYS A 122 4.97 14.38 12.38
C LYS A 122 3.69 14.85 11.68
N GLU A 123 3.73 16.04 11.10
CA GLU A 123 2.58 16.60 10.37
C GLU A 123 2.25 15.80 9.12
N LEU A 124 3.27 15.46 8.32
CA LEU A 124 3.09 14.68 7.09
C LEU A 124 2.52 13.30 7.40
N MET A 125 3.08 12.61 8.38
CA MET A 125 2.62 11.27 8.74
C MET A 125 1.28 11.28 9.47
N GLY A 126 0.95 12.36 10.17
CA GLY A 126 -0.34 12.50 10.85
C GLY A 126 -1.50 12.71 9.90
N LYS A 127 -1.32 13.57 8.88
CA LYS A 127 -2.39 13.95 7.94
C LYS A 127 -2.38 13.17 6.63
N TYR A 128 -1.20 12.78 6.14
CA TYR A 128 -1.05 12.24 4.77
C TYR A 128 -0.39 10.86 4.74
N ARG A 129 -0.47 10.12 5.83
CA ARG A 129 0.21 8.83 6.00
C ARG A 129 -0.03 7.84 4.86
N GLY A 130 -1.27 7.75 4.38
CA GLY A 130 -1.63 6.81 3.31
C GLY A 130 -1.28 7.27 1.91
N GLU A 131 -0.82 8.51 1.73
CA GLU A 131 -0.57 9.13 0.43
C GLU A 131 0.90 9.30 0.10
N LEU A 132 1.79 9.21 1.09
CA LEU A 132 3.21 9.51 0.95
C LEU A 132 4.08 8.28 1.05
N ASP A 133 5.08 8.20 0.15
CA ASP A 133 6.15 7.21 0.19
C ASP A 133 7.32 7.78 0.98
N PRO A 134 7.73 7.17 2.11
CA PRO A 134 8.86 7.66 2.90
C PRO A 134 10.16 7.84 2.12
N SER A 135 10.43 6.95 1.15
CA SER A 135 11.61 7.05 0.30
C SER A 135 11.60 8.32 -0.54
N VAL A 136 10.43 8.66 -1.10
CA VAL A 136 10.25 9.87 -1.91
C VAL A 136 10.36 11.13 -1.03
N ILE A 137 9.81 11.08 0.19
CA ILE A 137 9.96 12.18 1.15
C ILE A 137 11.43 12.47 1.40
N ASN A 138 12.23 11.43 1.66
CA ASN A 138 13.65 11.57 1.92
C ASN A 138 14.40 12.17 0.72
N GLU A 139 14.09 11.73 -0.50
CA GLU A 139 14.69 12.30 -1.72
C GLU A 139 14.38 13.78 -1.84
N VAL A 140 13.13 14.16 -1.66
CA VAL A 140 12.68 15.56 -1.76
C VAL A 140 13.37 16.43 -0.71
N LEU A 141 13.44 15.96 0.54
CA LEU A 141 14.07 16.72 1.62
C LEU A 141 15.58 16.93 1.38
N LEU A 142 16.25 15.93 0.77
CA LEU A 142 17.67 16.08 0.40
C LEU A 142 17.85 17.15 -0.68
N GLU A 143 16.93 17.29 -1.59
CA GLU A 143 16.97 18.30 -2.66
C GLU A 143 16.59 19.70 -2.18
N MET A 144 15.87 19.82 -1.08
CA MET A 144 15.37 21.10 -0.55
C MET A 144 16.31 21.79 0.44
N LYS A 145 17.52 21.34 0.54
CA LYS A 145 18.52 21.95 1.44
C LYS A 145 18.88 23.38 1.05
#